data_6183674d5508a7b1fd40e2c1aaba99e1
#
_entry.id   6183674d5508a7b1fd40e2c1aaba99e1
#
_cell.length_a   1.000
_cell.length_b   1.000
_cell.length_c   1.000
_cell.angle_alpha   90.00
_cell.angle_beta   90.00
_cell.angle_gamma   90.00
#
_symmetry.space_group_name_H-M   'P 1'
#
loop_
_entity.id
_entity.type
_entity.pdbx_description
1 polymer ?
#
loop_
_entity_poly.entity_id
_entity_poly.type
_entity_poly.pdbx_seq_one_letter_code
_entity_poly.pdbx_strand_id
1 'polypeptide(L)'
;MNKILSQAIRKAVSDYTPNVNQDPKDKRLDLFSLNSETELFQNSKGITIKIDRSRDDNLTDFGKATLKDRYLGANESFQDLFARVASHYADDNLHAQRLYNYISNLWFMPATPVLSNGGTTRGLPISCFLNEASDSLNGILAVSYTHLTLPTRS
;
A
#
# COMPACT_ATOMS: atom_id res chain seq x y z
N MET A 1 21.72 9.28 -22.99
CA MET A 1 22.24 8.32 -21.99
C MET A 1 21.17 7.55 -21.20
N ASN A 2 19.85 7.81 -21.36
CA ASN A 2 18.79 7.21 -20.52
C ASN A 2 18.06 5.98 -21.09
N LYS A 3 18.17 5.65 -22.38
CA LYS A 3 17.44 4.49 -22.93
C LYS A 3 18.08 3.13 -22.58
N ILE A 4 19.39 3.06 -22.50
CA ILE A 4 20.11 1.80 -22.19
C ILE A 4 19.92 1.40 -20.72
N LEU A 5 19.93 2.37 -19.81
CA LEU A 5 19.71 2.11 -18.38
C LEU A 5 18.27 1.65 -18.10
N SER A 6 17.28 2.24 -18.78
CA SER A 6 15.87 1.85 -18.62
C SER A 6 15.57 0.47 -19.21
N GLN A 7 16.26 0.08 -20.27
CA GLN A 7 16.14 -1.27 -20.85
C GLN A 7 16.82 -2.33 -19.97
N ALA A 8 17.98 -2.01 -19.38
CA ALA A 8 18.68 -2.90 -18.46
C ALA A 8 17.88 -3.15 -17.19
N ILE A 9 17.25 -2.10 -16.63
CA ILE A 9 16.38 -2.22 -15.46
C ILE A 9 15.11 -3.04 -15.78
N ARG A 10 14.47 -2.79 -16.92
CA ARG A 10 13.29 -3.58 -17.35
C ARG A 10 13.64 -5.04 -17.58
N LYS A 11 14.80 -5.33 -18.15
CA LYS A 11 15.28 -6.70 -18.35
C LYS A 11 15.60 -7.38 -17.01
N ALA A 12 16.29 -6.70 -16.10
CA ALA A 12 16.58 -7.24 -14.77
C ALA A 12 15.32 -7.51 -13.94
N VAL A 13 14.27 -6.67 -14.08
CA VAL A 13 12.97 -6.89 -13.42
C VAL A 13 12.19 -8.01 -14.10
N SER A 14 12.26 -8.14 -15.43
CA SER A 14 11.63 -9.24 -16.18
C SER A 14 12.31 -10.59 -15.93
N ASP A 15 13.63 -10.61 -15.76
CA ASP A 15 14.41 -11.82 -15.49
C ASP A 15 14.36 -12.23 -14.01
N TYR A 16 13.92 -11.33 -13.12
CA TYR A 16 13.64 -11.63 -11.72
C TYR A 16 12.21 -12.17 -11.56
N THR A 17 11.95 -13.35 -12.05
CA THR A 17 10.87 -14.16 -11.56
C THR A 17 11.40 -14.87 -10.31
N PRO A 18 10.95 -14.52 -9.09
CA PRO A 18 11.26 -15.33 -7.94
C PRO A 18 10.69 -16.71 -8.24
N ASN A 19 11.54 -17.71 -8.27
CA ASN A 19 11.14 -19.09 -8.49
C ASN A 19 10.40 -19.57 -7.24
N VAL A 20 9.13 -19.21 -7.14
CA VAL A 20 8.23 -19.46 -6.01
C VAL A 20 7.97 -20.97 -5.82
N ASN A 21 8.41 -21.80 -6.78
CA ASN A 21 8.07 -23.22 -6.84
C ASN A 21 9.20 -24.20 -6.46
N GLN A 22 10.34 -23.75 -5.93
CA GLN A 22 11.49 -24.66 -5.74
C GLN A 22 12.04 -24.80 -4.32
N ASP A 23 11.42 -24.25 -3.29
CA ASP A 23 11.83 -24.58 -1.92
C ASP A 23 10.69 -25.26 -1.14
N PRO A 24 10.61 -26.60 -1.14
CA PRO A 24 9.60 -27.34 -0.38
C PRO A 24 9.78 -27.24 1.15
N LYS A 25 10.81 -26.55 1.64
CA LYS A 25 11.07 -26.30 3.07
C LYS A 25 10.76 -24.88 3.52
N ASP A 26 10.35 -24.00 2.64
CA ASP A 26 9.92 -22.66 3.04
C ASP A 26 8.53 -22.73 3.64
N LYS A 27 8.47 -22.92 4.97
CA LYS A 27 7.23 -22.88 5.77
C LYS A 27 6.46 -21.55 5.63
N ARG A 28 7.03 -20.56 4.93
CA ARG A 28 6.36 -19.29 4.60
C ARG A 28 5.31 -19.44 3.50
N LEU A 29 5.29 -20.59 2.80
CA LEU A 29 4.28 -20.91 1.79
C LEU A 29 3.07 -21.67 2.34
N ASP A 30 3.10 -22.16 3.59
CA ASP A 30 1.92 -22.69 4.28
C ASP A 30 0.92 -21.55 4.70
N LEU A 31 1.02 -20.42 4.07
CA LEU A 31 0.11 -19.28 4.20
C LEU A 31 -1.36 -19.59 3.82
N PHE A 32 -1.62 -20.79 3.34
CA PHE A 32 -2.96 -21.24 2.94
C PHE A 32 -3.59 -22.26 3.89
N SER A 33 -2.87 -22.74 4.90
CA SER A 33 -3.42 -23.63 5.93
C SER A 33 -4.07 -22.80 7.04
N LEU A 34 -5.33 -22.50 6.85
CA LEU A 34 -6.11 -21.65 7.75
C LEU A 34 -7.03 -22.50 8.61
N ASN A 35 -6.76 -22.50 9.91
CA ASN A 35 -7.66 -22.89 10.99
C ASN A 35 -8.14 -21.65 11.77
N SER A 36 -8.65 -20.63 11.09
CA SER A 36 -9.35 -19.51 11.71
C SER A 36 -10.50 -19.08 10.81
N GLU A 37 -11.55 -18.52 11.39
CA GLU A 37 -12.71 -17.99 10.69
C GLU A 37 -12.26 -16.98 9.62
N THR A 38 -12.11 -17.47 8.38
CA THR A 38 -11.66 -16.63 7.26
C THR A 38 -12.82 -15.83 6.74
N GLU A 39 -12.79 -14.55 6.97
CA GLU A 39 -13.72 -13.59 6.42
C GLU A 39 -13.28 -13.19 5.00
N LEU A 40 -14.24 -12.98 4.10
CA LEU A 40 -13.99 -12.53 2.74
C LEU A 40 -14.23 -11.02 2.64
N PHE A 41 -13.21 -10.30 2.22
CA PHE A 41 -13.30 -8.89 1.84
C PHE A 41 -13.38 -8.78 0.32
N GLN A 42 -14.30 -7.97 -0.20
CA GLN A 42 -14.42 -7.66 -1.61
C GLN A 42 -14.40 -6.16 -1.83
N ASN A 43 -13.58 -5.70 -2.76
CA ASN A 43 -13.54 -4.29 -3.16
C ASN A 43 -14.56 -3.98 -4.28
N SER A 44 -14.69 -2.69 -4.63
CA SER A 44 -15.57 -2.22 -5.70
C SER A 44 -15.19 -2.72 -7.11
N LYS A 45 -13.95 -3.20 -7.30
CA LYS A 45 -13.47 -3.79 -8.56
C LYS A 45 -13.72 -5.29 -8.66
N GLY A 46 -14.35 -5.90 -7.65
CA GLY A 46 -14.62 -7.34 -7.59
C GLY A 46 -13.44 -8.19 -7.11
N ILE A 47 -12.33 -7.58 -6.70
CA ILE A 47 -11.18 -8.30 -6.14
C ILE A 47 -11.53 -8.79 -4.75
N THR A 48 -11.35 -10.09 -4.52
CA THR A 48 -11.69 -10.77 -3.27
C THR A 48 -10.43 -11.23 -2.55
N ILE A 49 -10.36 -10.97 -1.23
CA ILE A 49 -9.25 -11.32 -0.34
C ILE A 49 -9.81 -12.05 0.88
N LYS A 50 -9.10 -13.08 1.33
CA LYS A 50 -9.34 -13.72 2.62
C LYS A 50 -8.64 -12.93 3.72
N ILE A 51 -9.42 -12.47 4.70
CA ILE A 51 -8.92 -11.72 5.84
C ILE A 51 -8.73 -12.66 7.03
N ASP A 52 -7.65 -12.44 7.77
CA ASP A 52 -7.34 -13.11 9.03
C ASP A 52 -7.25 -12.07 10.16
N ARG A 53 -8.29 -12.01 10.97
CA ARG A 53 -8.41 -11.04 12.08
C ARG A 53 -7.40 -11.30 13.21
N SER A 54 -6.91 -12.53 13.34
CA SER A 54 -5.93 -12.87 14.38
C SER A 54 -4.59 -12.12 14.20
N ARG A 55 -4.31 -11.63 13.00
CA ARG A 55 -3.10 -10.83 12.70
C ARG A 55 -3.09 -9.46 13.37
N ASP A 56 -4.20 -9.02 13.93
CA ASP A 56 -4.23 -7.81 14.78
C ASP A 56 -3.33 -7.95 16.02
N ASP A 57 -3.04 -9.19 16.43
CA ASP A 57 -2.13 -9.47 17.55
C ASP A 57 -0.66 -9.17 17.19
N ASN A 58 -0.31 -9.10 15.92
CA ASN A 58 1.01 -8.69 15.46
C ASN A 58 1.27 -7.18 15.66
N LEU A 59 0.19 -6.39 15.81
CA LEU A 59 0.27 -4.95 15.98
C LEU A 59 0.54 -4.60 17.45
N THR A 60 1.54 -3.76 17.69
CA THR A 60 1.79 -3.17 19.01
C THR A 60 0.67 -2.19 19.38
N ASP A 61 0.48 -1.93 20.67
CA ASP A 61 -0.50 -0.95 21.14
C ASP A 61 -0.30 0.44 20.53
N PHE A 62 0.96 0.86 20.41
CA PHE A 62 1.31 2.11 19.72
C PHE A 62 0.93 2.06 18.23
N GLY A 63 1.18 0.94 17.56
CA GLY A 63 0.78 0.74 16.17
C GLY A 63 -0.73 0.82 15.98
N LYS A 64 -1.48 0.14 16.84
CA LYS A 64 -2.96 0.18 16.85
C LYS A 64 -3.49 1.60 17.06
N ALA A 65 -2.94 2.33 18.04
CA ALA A 65 -3.31 3.71 18.30
C ALA A 65 -3.04 4.63 17.11
N THR A 66 -1.86 4.49 16.48
CA THR A 66 -1.46 5.28 15.31
C THR A 66 -2.34 5.00 14.09
N LEU A 67 -2.63 3.72 13.81
CA LEU A 67 -3.50 3.32 12.71
C LEU A 67 -4.92 3.87 12.90
N LYS A 68 -5.43 3.82 14.13
CA LYS A 68 -6.76 4.33 14.47
C LYS A 68 -6.85 5.85 14.33
N ASP A 69 -5.81 6.58 14.73
CA ASP A 69 -5.80 8.05 14.69
C ASP A 69 -5.71 8.61 13.27
N ARG A 70 -4.94 7.96 12.38
CA ARG A 70 -4.54 8.60 11.11
C ARG A 70 -4.93 7.86 9.84
N TYR A 71 -5.19 6.55 9.90
CA TYR A 71 -5.26 5.72 8.70
C TYR A 71 -6.62 5.06 8.47
N LEU A 72 -7.32 4.71 9.54
CA LEU A 72 -8.60 4.03 9.42
C LEU A 72 -9.68 4.92 8.81
N GLY A 73 -10.52 4.33 7.98
CA GLY A 73 -11.78 4.91 7.56
C GLY A 73 -12.86 4.82 8.64
N ALA A 74 -14.01 5.42 8.39
CA ALA A 74 -15.18 5.23 9.27
C ALA A 74 -15.61 3.75 9.27
N ASN A 75 -15.69 3.16 10.46
CA ASN A 75 -16.07 1.74 10.66
C ASN A 75 -15.10 0.71 10.02
N GLU A 76 -13.85 1.09 9.76
CA GLU A 76 -12.83 0.21 9.23
C GLU A 76 -11.99 -0.40 10.35
N SER A 77 -11.72 -1.70 10.29
CA SER A 77 -10.76 -2.36 11.18
C SER A 77 -9.35 -2.35 10.59
N PHE A 78 -8.33 -2.79 11.37
CA PHE A 78 -6.94 -2.83 10.89
C PHE A 78 -6.78 -3.76 9.69
N GLN A 79 -7.40 -4.93 9.72
CA GLN A 79 -7.29 -5.87 8.61
C GLN A 79 -8.09 -5.41 7.39
N ASP A 80 -9.20 -4.68 7.56
CA ASP A 80 -9.94 -4.09 6.43
C ASP A 80 -9.12 -3.00 5.74
N LEU A 81 -8.40 -2.17 6.52
CA LEU A 81 -7.45 -1.19 6.00
C LEU A 81 -6.41 -1.86 5.09
N PHE A 82 -5.78 -2.95 5.58
CA PHE A 82 -4.76 -3.66 4.81
C PHE A 82 -5.36 -4.33 3.57
N ALA A 83 -6.56 -4.90 3.67
CA ALA A 83 -7.27 -5.49 2.55
C ALA A 83 -7.68 -4.44 1.51
N ARG A 84 -8.17 -3.28 1.94
CA ARG A 84 -8.52 -2.16 1.06
C ARG A 84 -7.33 -1.72 0.23
N VAL A 85 -6.19 -1.47 0.87
CA VAL A 85 -4.97 -1.03 0.20
C VAL A 85 -4.45 -2.11 -0.74
N ALA A 86 -4.35 -3.36 -0.28
CA ALA A 86 -3.87 -4.47 -1.09
C ALA A 86 -4.74 -4.68 -2.34
N SER A 87 -6.07 -4.70 -2.18
CA SER A 87 -6.99 -4.90 -3.30
C SER A 87 -7.04 -3.73 -4.28
N HIS A 88 -6.73 -2.52 -3.82
CA HIS A 88 -6.74 -1.34 -4.69
C HIS A 88 -5.60 -1.35 -5.71
N TYR A 89 -4.42 -1.80 -5.29
CA TYR A 89 -3.20 -1.79 -6.11
C TYR A 89 -2.89 -3.12 -6.79
N ALA A 90 -3.68 -4.14 -6.53
CA ALA A 90 -3.51 -5.44 -7.15
C ALA A 90 -4.15 -5.51 -8.53
N ASP A 91 -3.58 -6.36 -9.39
CA ASP A 91 -4.09 -6.65 -10.72
C ASP A 91 -5.14 -7.77 -10.70
N ASP A 92 -4.98 -8.73 -9.78
CA ASP A 92 -5.85 -9.90 -9.61
C ASP A 92 -5.99 -10.34 -8.15
N ASN A 93 -6.84 -11.33 -7.89
CA ASN A 93 -7.09 -11.84 -6.54
C ASN A 93 -5.85 -12.46 -5.89
N LEU A 94 -5.00 -13.13 -6.67
CA LEU A 94 -3.79 -13.76 -6.16
C LEU A 94 -2.74 -12.72 -5.76
N HIS A 95 -2.58 -11.68 -6.59
CA HIS A 95 -1.72 -10.54 -6.29
C HIS A 95 -2.22 -9.78 -5.05
N ALA A 96 -3.53 -9.54 -4.97
CA ALA A 96 -4.17 -8.89 -3.82
C ALA A 96 -3.94 -9.69 -2.53
N GLN A 97 -4.12 -10.99 -2.56
CA GLN A 97 -3.90 -11.85 -1.40
C GLN A 97 -2.44 -11.84 -0.94
N ARG A 98 -1.48 -11.84 -1.88
CA ARG A 98 -0.05 -11.74 -1.54
C ARG A 98 0.30 -10.40 -0.91
N LEU A 99 -0.17 -9.30 -1.48
CA LEU A 99 0.04 -7.95 -0.91
C LEU A 99 -0.55 -7.85 0.50
N TYR A 100 -1.80 -8.33 0.68
CA TYR A 100 -2.44 -8.37 1.99
C TYR A 100 -1.62 -9.18 2.99
N ASN A 101 -1.14 -10.36 2.60
CA ASN A 101 -0.34 -11.21 3.47
C ASN A 101 0.97 -10.53 3.89
N TYR A 102 1.64 -9.83 2.99
CA TYR A 102 2.89 -9.12 3.32
C TYR A 102 2.64 -7.94 4.27
N ILE A 103 1.57 -7.17 4.03
CA ILE A 103 1.24 -6.01 4.87
C ILE A 103 0.75 -6.48 6.25
N SER A 104 -0.17 -7.44 6.31
CA SER A 104 -0.79 -7.90 7.55
C SER A 104 0.16 -8.68 8.47
N ASN A 105 1.21 -9.31 7.91
CA ASN A 105 2.30 -9.92 8.68
C ASN A 105 3.42 -8.92 9.03
N LEU A 106 3.27 -7.64 8.67
CA LEU A 106 4.26 -6.58 8.90
C LEU A 106 5.61 -6.82 8.20
N TRP A 107 5.64 -7.63 7.14
CA TRP A 107 6.85 -7.84 6.33
C TRP A 107 7.10 -6.66 5.37
N PHE A 108 6.06 -5.96 5.02
CA PHE A 108 6.07 -4.77 4.20
C PHE A 108 5.02 -3.78 4.70
N MET A 109 5.39 -2.51 4.82
CA MET A 109 4.47 -1.44 5.18
C MET A 109 4.47 -0.38 4.07
N PRO A 110 3.32 -0.10 3.44
CA PRO A 110 3.22 0.96 2.46
C PRO A 110 3.52 2.33 3.06
N ALA A 111 3.97 3.27 2.21
CA ALA A 111 4.13 4.66 2.62
C ALA A 111 2.80 5.26 3.13
N THR A 112 2.90 6.21 4.06
CA THR A 112 1.73 6.86 4.69
C THR A 112 0.63 7.25 3.70
N PRO A 113 0.89 7.97 2.58
CA PRO A 113 -0.19 8.36 1.67
C PRO A 113 -0.82 7.18 0.92
N VAL A 114 -0.05 6.13 0.66
CA VAL A 114 -0.56 4.90 0.04
C VAL A 114 -1.49 4.18 1.02
N LEU A 115 -1.08 4.06 2.28
CA LEU A 115 -1.85 3.38 3.31
C LEU A 115 -3.13 4.16 3.68
N SER A 116 -3.05 5.49 3.81
CA SER A 116 -4.21 6.32 4.18
C SER A 116 -5.20 6.53 3.03
N ASN A 117 -4.70 6.76 1.81
CA ASN A 117 -5.52 7.19 0.68
C ASN A 117 -5.83 6.07 -0.33
N GLY A 118 -5.03 5.00 -0.36
CA GLY A 118 -5.23 3.88 -1.28
C GLY A 118 -6.62 3.28 -1.15
N GLY A 119 -7.36 3.19 -2.27
CA GLY A 119 -8.73 2.68 -2.29
C GLY A 119 -9.78 3.62 -1.70
N THR A 120 -9.43 4.88 -1.44
CA THR A 120 -10.34 5.93 -0.96
C THR A 120 -10.41 7.09 -1.95
N THR A 121 -11.35 8.00 -1.73
CA THR A 121 -11.47 9.29 -2.46
C THR A 121 -10.79 10.45 -1.72
N ARG A 122 -10.08 10.19 -0.62
CA ARG A 122 -9.55 11.23 0.27
C ARG A 122 -8.43 12.06 -0.33
N GLY A 123 -7.63 11.51 -1.22
CA GLY A 123 -6.47 12.20 -1.77
C GLY A 123 -5.61 11.30 -2.64
N LEU A 124 -4.48 11.83 -3.08
CA LEU A 124 -3.54 11.10 -3.90
C LEU A 124 -2.59 10.24 -3.03
N PRO A 125 -2.15 9.07 -3.52
CA PRO A 125 -1.18 8.23 -2.81
C PRO A 125 0.26 8.74 -2.99
N ILE A 126 0.45 10.06 -2.92
CA ILE A 126 1.71 10.75 -3.21
C ILE A 126 2.12 11.55 -1.99
N SER A 127 3.39 11.46 -1.59
CA SER A 127 3.93 12.20 -0.45
C SER A 127 4.74 13.43 -0.82
N CYS A 128 5.13 13.57 -2.09
CA CYS A 128 6.04 14.61 -2.53
C CYS A 128 5.55 15.26 -3.82
N PHE A 129 5.66 16.58 -3.87
CA PHE A 129 5.42 17.37 -5.07
C PHE A 129 6.70 18.15 -5.38
N LEU A 130 7.10 18.13 -6.64
CA LEU A 130 8.19 18.96 -7.14
C LEU A 130 7.57 20.15 -7.88
N ASN A 131 7.95 21.35 -7.45
CA ASN A 131 7.61 22.57 -8.14
C ASN A 131 8.90 23.24 -8.60
N GLU A 132 8.89 23.76 -9.82
CA GLU A 132 9.94 24.60 -10.33
C GLU A 132 9.66 26.06 -9.95
N ALA A 133 10.60 26.69 -9.27
CA ALA A 133 10.54 28.11 -8.97
C ALA A 133 11.50 28.84 -9.90
N SER A 134 10.99 29.78 -10.71
CA SER A 134 11.88 30.67 -11.49
C SER A 134 12.65 31.58 -10.52
N ASP A 135 13.86 31.98 -10.94
CA ASP A 135 14.71 32.89 -10.16
C ASP A 135 14.16 34.34 -10.25
N SER A 136 12.98 34.51 -9.65
CA SER A 136 12.28 35.80 -9.55
C SER A 136 11.40 35.83 -8.31
N LEU A 137 11.19 37.01 -7.74
CA LEU A 137 10.31 37.17 -6.59
C LEU A 137 8.89 36.63 -6.87
N ASN A 138 8.36 36.89 -8.04
CA ASN A 138 7.03 36.41 -8.43
C ASN A 138 6.99 34.88 -8.55
N GLY A 139 8.04 34.25 -9.08
CA GLY A 139 8.14 32.79 -9.16
C GLY A 139 8.18 32.13 -7.78
N ILE A 140 8.96 32.68 -6.86
CA ILE A 140 9.06 32.20 -5.46
C ILE A 140 7.70 32.38 -4.74
N LEU A 141 7.04 33.51 -4.91
CA LEU A 141 5.72 33.76 -4.32
C LEU A 141 4.65 32.83 -4.91
N ALA A 142 4.68 32.57 -6.23
CA ALA A 142 3.74 31.66 -6.88
C ALA A 142 3.84 30.23 -6.32
N VAL A 143 5.05 29.71 -6.13
CA VAL A 143 5.28 28.38 -5.51
C VAL A 143 4.83 28.37 -4.06
N SER A 144 5.13 29.41 -3.31
CA SER A 144 4.69 29.57 -1.92
C SER A 144 3.16 29.58 -1.82
N TYR A 145 2.48 30.25 -2.74
CA TYR A 145 1.02 30.31 -2.79
C TYR A 145 0.40 28.94 -3.10
N THR A 146 0.94 28.19 -4.05
CA THR A 146 0.46 26.85 -4.37
C THR A 146 0.67 25.85 -3.22
N HIS A 147 1.76 25.96 -2.47
CA HIS A 147 2.00 25.13 -1.29
C HIS A 147 1.11 25.46 -0.09
N LEU A 148 0.86 26.75 0.14
CA LEU A 148 0.04 27.21 1.27
C LEU A 148 -1.46 27.08 1.02
N THR A 149 -1.89 27.11 -0.24
CA THR A 149 -3.29 27.00 -0.62
C THR A 149 -3.72 25.60 -1.04
N LEU A 150 -2.80 24.65 -1.11
CA LEU A 150 -3.19 23.24 -1.21
C LEU A 150 -4.10 22.93 -0.02
N PRO A 151 -5.37 22.58 -0.26
CA PRO A 151 -6.32 22.41 0.82
C PRO A 151 -5.85 21.26 1.69
N THR A 152 -5.39 21.59 2.89
CA THR A 152 -5.36 20.69 4.02
C THR A 152 -6.80 20.40 4.42
N ARG A 153 -7.58 19.82 3.51
CA ARG A 153 -8.93 19.41 3.84
C ARG A 153 -8.88 17.99 4.38
N SER A 154 -8.99 18.00 5.67
CA SER A 154 -9.66 16.98 6.49
C SER A 154 -10.97 16.52 5.86
#